data_d79034c764b0ff39fbad7cbe1d1e3abc
#
_entry.id   d79034c764b0ff39fbad7cbe1d1e3abc
#
_cell.length_a   1.000
_cell.length_b   1.000
_cell.length_c   1.000
_cell.angle_alpha   90.00
_cell.angle_beta   90.00
_cell.angle_gamma   90.00
#
_symmetry.space_group_name_H-M   'P 1'
#
loop_
_entity.id
_entity.type
_entity.pdbx_description
1 polymer ?
#
loop_
_entity_poly.entity_id
_entity_poly.type
_entity_poly.pdbx_seq_one_letter_code
_entity_poly.pdbx_strand_id
1 'polypeptide(L)'
;MQIIADLHTHTNVTDHAFSTLTEMVQAAHDMGLKAIAITNHGPTNPDGPHEWHFSNLNLVPRKMNGVTVIRGIEFDITAPSGGINVMANKSLKHIDWALASFHECLFPPADRSIHTAALESILYNPYVNAFGHLGNPNFDFDHEYIISRCNERGKVVEINNASL
;
A
#
# COMPACT_ATOMS: atom_id res chain seq x y z
N MET A 1 -13.46 1.23 -19.70
CA MET A 1 -12.24 0.65 -19.08
C MET A 1 -12.69 -0.48 -18.16
N GLN A 2 -12.05 -1.63 -18.17
CA GLN A 2 -12.37 -2.75 -17.28
C GLN A 2 -11.27 -2.86 -16.23
N ILE A 3 -11.62 -2.88 -14.95
CA ILE A 3 -10.70 -3.17 -13.85
C ILE A 3 -10.41 -4.67 -13.90
N ILE A 4 -9.15 -5.05 -13.96
CA ILE A 4 -8.70 -6.45 -14.04
C ILE A 4 -7.91 -6.91 -12.83
N ALA A 5 -7.50 -5.99 -11.96
CA ALA A 5 -6.79 -6.26 -10.73
C ALA A 5 -7.17 -5.23 -9.66
N ASP A 6 -7.20 -5.65 -8.42
CA ASP A 6 -7.25 -4.78 -7.24
C ASP A 6 -5.88 -4.84 -6.57
N LEU A 7 -5.23 -3.70 -6.42
CA LEU A 7 -3.84 -3.60 -5.96
C LEU A 7 -3.70 -3.00 -4.56
N HIS A 8 -4.82 -2.74 -3.87
CA HIS A 8 -4.83 -2.23 -2.50
C HIS A 8 -5.99 -2.84 -1.71
N THR A 9 -5.71 -3.93 -0.99
CA THR A 9 -6.71 -4.63 -0.18
C THR A 9 -6.14 -5.10 1.15
N HIS A 10 -7.01 -5.21 2.16
CA HIS A 10 -6.67 -5.68 3.49
C HIS A 10 -7.41 -6.98 3.82
N THR A 11 -6.79 -7.77 4.68
CA THR A 11 -7.41 -8.97 5.27
C THR A 11 -7.57 -8.80 6.77
N ASN A 12 -8.23 -9.73 7.42
CA ASN A 12 -8.50 -9.73 8.86
C ASN A 12 -7.26 -9.79 9.77
N VAL A 13 -6.05 -9.68 9.23
CA VAL A 13 -4.83 -9.43 10.02
C VAL A 13 -4.60 -7.93 10.24
N THR A 14 -5.33 -7.07 9.53
CA THR A 14 -5.48 -5.64 9.77
C THR A 14 -6.79 -5.45 10.54
N ASP A 15 -6.77 -4.86 11.72
CA ASP A 15 -7.88 -4.90 12.68
C ASP A 15 -9.21 -4.33 12.15
N HIS A 16 -9.17 -3.36 11.23
CA HIS A 16 -10.37 -2.79 10.63
C HIS A 16 -10.91 -3.58 9.41
N ALA A 17 -10.25 -4.67 9.00
CA ALA A 17 -10.70 -5.52 7.90
C ALA A 17 -11.20 -6.87 8.42
N PHE A 18 -12.24 -7.43 7.80
CA PHE A 18 -12.94 -8.59 8.33
C PHE A 18 -12.78 -9.86 7.50
N SER A 19 -12.41 -9.72 6.23
CA SER A 19 -12.29 -10.87 5.32
C SER A 19 -10.93 -11.55 5.42
N THR A 20 -10.95 -12.87 5.39
CA THR A 20 -9.74 -13.69 5.27
C THR A 20 -9.14 -13.61 3.87
N LEU A 21 -7.88 -14.03 3.71
CA LEU A 21 -7.24 -14.16 2.39
C LEU A 21 -8.10 -14.99 1.41
N THR A 22 -8.67 -16.09 1.87
CA THR A 22 -9.47 -16.99 1.01
C THR A 22 -10.75 -16.31 0.55
N GLU A 23 -11.42 -15.57 1.41
CA GLU A 23 -12.64 -14.81 1.07
C GLU A 23 -12.33 -13.67 0.09
N MET A 24 -11.23 -12.95 0.31
CA MET A 24 -10.80 -11.88 -0.61
C MET A 24 -10.49 -12.42 -2.01
N VAL A 25 -9.78 -13.54 -2.10
CA VAL A 25 -9.48 -14.19 -3.38
C VAL A 25 -10.75 -14.73 -4.05
N GLN A 26 -11.70 -15.30 -3.27
CA GLN A 26 -12.96 -15.77 -3.80
C GLN A 26 -13.78 -14.59 -4.36
N ALA A 27 -13.87 -13.49 -3.65
CA ALA A 27 -14.55 -12.28 -4.12
C ALA A 27 -13.91 -11.75 -5.42
N ALA A 28 -12.59 -11.69 -5.49
CA ALA A 28 -11.86 -11.29 -6.69
C ALA A 28 -12.17 -12.22 -7.88
N HIS A 29 -12.24 -13.54 -7.65
CA HIS A 29 -12.65 -14.52 -8.67
C HIS A 29 -14.06 -14.23 -9.17
N ASP A 30 -15.01 -14.06 -8.26
CA ASP A 30 -16.44 -13.86 -8.57
C ASP A 30 -16.68 -12.53 -9.34
N MET A 31 -15.87 -11.51 -9.06
CA MET A 31 -15.84 -10.23 -9.80
C MET A 31 -15.10 -10.32 -11.13
N GLY A 32 -14.49 -11.44 -11.47
CA GLY A 32 -13.75 -11.65 -12.70
C GLY A 32 -12.36 -10.99 -12.75
N LEU A 33 -11.81 -10.58 -11.60
CA LEU A 33 -10.47 -10.05 -11.50
C LEU A 33 -9.41 -11.13 -11.82
N LYS A 34 -8.31 -10.71 -12.41
CA LYS A 34 -7.18 -11.58 -12.76
C LYS A 34 -6.11 -11.60 -11.68
N ALA A 35 -6.05 -10.56 -10.87
CA ALA A 35 -5.11 -10.44 -9.77
C ALA A 35 -5.70 -9.64 -8.60
N ILE A 36 -5.20 -9.92 -7.40
CA ILE A 36 -5.44 -9.16 -6.18
C ILE A 36 -4.13 -9.02 -5.42
N ALA A 37 -3.83 -7.82 -4.93
CA ALA A 37 -2.72 -7.59 -4.01
C ALA A 37 -3.23 -7.52 -2.58
N ILE A 38 -2.65 -8.31 -1.70
CA ILE A 38 -2.94 -8.26 -0.26
C ILE A 38 -1.89 -7.33 0.37
N THR A 39 -2.33 -6.16 0.77
CA THR A 39 -1.47 -5.05 1.19
C THR A 39 -1.80 -4.60 2.61
N ASN A 40 -1.78 -5.53 3.55
CA ASN A 40 -2.01 -5.21 4.97
C ASN A 40 -1.02 -4.15 5.46
N HIS A 41 -1.43 -3.36 6.45
CA HIS A 41 -0.60 -2.32 7.04
C HIS A 41 0.74 -2.83 7.55
N GLY A 42 1.76 -1.97 7.51
CA GLY A 42 3.08 -2.28 8.03
C GLY A 42 3.11 -2.52 9.54
N PRO A 43 4.14 -3.20 10.06
CA PRO A 43 4.15 -3.71 11.45
C PRO A 43 4.29 -2.65 12.53
N THR A 44 4.52 -1.39 12.19
CA THR A 44 4.54 -0.27 13.16
C THR A 44 3.22 0.49 13.20
N ASN A 45 2.29 0.17 12.29
CA ASN A 45 0.94 0.68 12.37
C ASN A 45 0.20 0.00 13.54
N PRO A 46 -0.51 0.75 14.41
CA PRO A 46 -1.30 0.16 15.51
C PRO A 46 -2.31 -0.89 15.03
N ASP A 47 -2.75 -0.75 13.78
CA ASP A 47 -3.71 -1.64 13.10
C ASP A 47 -3.01 -2.70 12.22
N GLY A 48 -1.68 -2.77 12.25
CA GLY A 48 -0.89 -3.67 11.43
C GLY A 48 -0.48 -4.97 12.14
N PRO A 49 -0.26 -6.05 11.37
CA PRO A 49 0.19 -7.32 11.91
C PRO A 49 1.66 -7.27 12.33
N HIS A 50 2.06 -8.21 13.16
CA HIS A 50 3.46 -8.42 13.50
C HIS A 50 4.33 -8.68 12.25
N GLU A 51 5.60 -8.25 12.25
CA GLU A 51 6.55 -8.43 11.12
C GLU A 51 6.63 -9.87 10.60
N TRP A 52 6.37 -10.86 11.42
CA TRP A 52 6.35 -12.27 10.99
C TRP A 52 5.28 -12.58 9.94
N HIS A 53 4.20 -11.82 9.89
CA HIS A 53 3.23 -11.91 8.78
C HIS A 53 3.94 -11.73 7.44
N PHE A 54 4.74 -10.68 7.30
CA PHE A 54 5.45 -10.36 6.06
C PHE A 54 6.60 -11.33 5.78
N SER A 55 7.33 -11.81 6.80
CA SER A 55 8.37 -12.82 6.61
C SER A 55 7.79 -14.16 6.14
N ASN A 56 6.52 -14.45 6.41
CA ASN A 56 5.84 -15.67 6.02
C ASN A 56 4.99 -15.54 4.74
N LEU A 57 4.98 -14.38 4.07
CA LEU A 57 4.26 -14.21 2.81
C LEU A 57 4.69 -15.20 1.72
N ASN A 58 5.91 -15.74 1.81
CA ASN A 58 6.38 -16.81 0.92
C ASN A 58 5.53 -18.08 0.97
N LEU A 59 4.76 -18.31 2.04
CA LEU A 59 3.84 -19.43 2.18
C LEU A 59 2.50 -19.21 1.47
N VAL A 60 2.17 -17.96 1.14
CA VAL A 60 0.94 -17.64 0.39
C VAL A 60 1.11 -18.09 -1.06
N PRO A 61 0.21 -18.93 -1.60
CA PRO A 61 0.28 -19.33 -3.00
C PRO A 61 0.18 -18.13 -3.96
N ARG A 62 0.97 -18.14 -5.03
CA ARG A 62 0.93 -17.11 -6.08
C ARG A 62 -0.34 -17.15 -6.93
N LYS A 63 -1.11 -18.21 -6.85
CA LYS A 63 -2.36 -18.38 -7.57
C LYS A 63 -3.35 -19.18 -6.73
N MET A 64 -4.55 -18.64 -6.57
CA MET A 64 -5.66 -19.27 -5.86
C MET A 64 -6.95 -19.05 -6.67
N ASN A 65 -7.78 -20.07 -6.86
CA ASN A 65 -9.04 -20.02 -7.61
C ASN A 65 -8.91 -19.33 -8.99
N GLY A 66 -7.76 -19.50 -9.67
CA GLY A 66 -7.51 -18.85 -10.96
C GLY A 66 -7.04 -17.38 -10.88
N VAL A 67 -7.09 -16.74 -9.70
CA VAL A 67 -6.65 -15.38 -9.46
C VAL A 67 -5.16 -15.38 -9.05
N THR A 68 -4.38 -14.44 -9.60
CA THR A 68 -3.01 -14.20 -9.17
C THR A 68 -3.02 -13.44 -7.84
N VAL A 69 -2.36 -13.98 -6.83
CA VAL A 69 -2.19 -13.33 -5.52
C VAL A 69 -0.83 -12.63 -5.47
N ILE A 70 -0.87 -11.33 -5.38
CA ILE A 70 0.29 -10.46 -5.25
C ILE A 70 0.52 -10.22 -3.76
N ARG A 71 1.72 -10.56 -3.28
CA ARG A 71 2.11 -10.40 -1.88
C ARG A 71 2.54 -8.97 -1.67
N GLY A 72 1.79 -8.22 -0.89
CA GLY A 72 2.00 -6.80 -0.76
C GLY A 72 2.12 -6.32 0.67
N ILE A 73 2.31 -5.01 0.78
CA ILE A 73 2.29 -4.24 2.02
C ILE A 73 1.81 -2.82 1.72
N GLU A 74 1.09 -2.25 2.65
CA GLU A 74 0.90 -0.82 2.72
C GLU A 74 1.81 -0.26 3.81
N PHE A 75 2.88 0.43 3.40
CA PHE A 75 3.75 1.16 4.29
C PHE A 75 3.10 2.46 4.75
N ASP A 76 3.28 2.78 6.02
CA ASP A 76 2.95 4.10 6.54
C ASP A 76 4.10 5.07 6.29
N ILE A 77 3.78 6.27 5.85
CA ILE A 77 4.70 7.39 5.85
C ILE A 77 4.81 7.89 7.29
N THR A 78 6.01 7.87 7.87
CA THR A 78 6.21 8.10 9.30
C THR A 78 6.99 9.38 9.63
N ALA A 79 7.56 10.05 8.62
CA ALA A 79 8.34 11.25 8.84
C ALA A 79 8.32 12.17 7.61
N PRO A 80 8.46 13.50 7.80
CA PRO A 80 8.59 14.47 6.70
C PRO A 80 9.78 14.20 5.78
N SER A 81 10.78 13.48 6.24
CA SER A 81 11.94 13.04 5.45
C SER A 81 11.66 11.80 4.57
N GLY A 82 10.39 11.35 4.48
CA GLY A 82 10.01 10.16 3.72
C GLY A 82 10.33 8.85 4.44
N GLY A 83 10.34 8.84 5.77
CA GLY A 83 10.44 7.61 6.55
C GLY A 83 9.22 6.72 6.31
N ILE A 84 9.45 5.41 6.21
CA ILE A 84 8.38 4.39 6.18
C ILE A 84 8.61 3.38 7.30
N ASN A 85 7.63 2.51 7.53
CA ASN A 85 7.77 1.42 8.50
C ASN A 85 9.09 0.67 8.32
N VAL A 86 9.80 0.47 9.42
CA VAL A 86 11.08 -0.27 9.40
C VAL A 86 10.81 -1.77 9.43
N MET A 87 11.36 -2.49 8.48
CA MET A 87 11.29 -3.95 8.39
C MET A 87 12.66 -4.55 8.08
N ALA A 88 12.88 -5.76 8.56
CA ALA A 88 14.11 -6.48 8.23
C ALA A 88 14.14 -6.88 6.74
N ASN A 89 15.30 -6.82 6.10
CA ASN A 89 15.49 -7.20 4.69
C ASN A 89 14.96 -8.60 4.37
N LYS A 90 15.01 -9.54 5.33
CA LYS A 90 14.45 -10.89 5.15
C LYS A 90 12.94 -10.89 4.92
N SER A 91 12.21 -9.90 5.44
CA SER A 91 10.77 -9.75 5.23
C SER A 91 10.48 -9.03 3.90
N LEU A 92 11.25 -7.99 3.58
CA LEU A 92 11.09 -7.20 2.35
C LEU A 92 11.23 -8.04 1.07
N LYS A 93 12.09 -9.05 1.06
CA LYS A 93 12.32 -9.91 -0.11
C LYS A 93 11.11 -10.75 -0.55
N HIS A 94 10.07 -10.85 0.29
CA HIS A 94 8.86 -11.59 -0.01
C HIS A 94 7.71 -10.71 -0.48
N ILE A 95 7.93 -9.40 -0.54
CA ILE A 95 6.97 -8.40 -0.98
C ILE A 95 7.18 -8.15 -2.47
N ASP A 96 6.10 -8.29 -3.24
CA ASP A 96 6.08 -8.05 -4.69
C ASP A 96 5.58 -6.66 -5.04
N TRP A 97 4.74 -6.09 -4.15
CA TRP A 97 4.06 -4.83 -4.37
C TRP A 97 3.92 -4.07 -3.06
N ALA A 98 4.32 -2.82 -3.05
CA ALA A 98 4.22 -1.98 -1.87
C ALA A 98 3.64 -0.61 -2.20
N LEU A 99 2.66 -0.19 -1.42
CA LEU A 99 2.18 1.17 -1.37
C LEU A 99 2.84 1.93 -0.22
N ALA A 100 2.84 3.25 -0.29
CA ALA A 100 3.15 4.13 0.83
C ALA A 100 2.01 5.14 0.98
N SER A 101 1.47 5.26 2.19
CA SER A 101 0.28 6.05 2.47
C SER A 101 0.47 6.91 3.72
N PHE A 102 -0.23 8.03 3.76
CA PHE A 102 -0.38 8.80 4.99
C PHE A 102 -1.51 8.22 5.84
N HIS A 103 -1.22 8.00 7.12
CA HIS A 103 -2.20 7.64 8.13
C HIS A 103 -2.03 8.55 9.35
N GLU A 104 -3.12 9.15 9.80
CA GLU A 104 -3.12 10.18 10.86
C GLU A 104 -2.54 9.68 12.19
N CYS A 105 -2.65 8.38 12.46
CA CYS A 105 -2.10 7.76 13.66
C CYS A 105 -0.55 7.74 13.69
N LEU A 106 0.10 7.88 12.52
CA LEU A 106 1.57 7.83 12.40
C LEU A 106 2.17 9.11 11.81
N PHE A 107 1.39 9.84 11.02
CA PHE A 107 1.78 11.12 10.46
C PHE A 107 0.62 12.10 10.65
N PRO A 108 0.66 12.94 11.68
CA PRO A 108 -0.37 13.96 11.87
C PRO A 108 -0.45 14.90 10.66
N PRO A 109 -1.65 15.36 10.27
CA PRO A 109 -1.80 16.38 9.24
C PRO A 109 -0.91 17.59 9.51
N ALA A 110 -0.28 18.10 8.46
CA ALA A 110 0.69 19.17 8.52
C ALA A 110 0.53 20.13 7.31
N ASP A 111 1.45 21.07 7.16
CA ASP A 111 1.43 21.96 6.01
C ASP A 111 1.70 21.22 4.69
N ARG A 112 1.08 21.71 3.61
CA ARG A 112 1.25 21.20 2.23
C ARG A 112 2.72 20.95 1.84
N SER A 113 3.61 21.85 2.22
CA SER A 113 5.05 21.73 1.94
C SER A 113 5.69 20.52 2.62
N ILE A 114 5.24 20.19 3.83
CA ILE A 114 5.73 19.06 4.60
C ILE A 114 5.27 17.73 3.96
N HIS A 115 4.00 17.63 3.57
CA HIS A 115 3.49 16.46 2.87
C HIS A 115 4.18 16.28 1.52
N THR A 116 4.35 17.37 0.76
CA THR A 116 5.07 17.34 -0.53
C THR A 116 6.50 16.81 -0.36
N ALA A 117 7.23 17.33 0.63
CA ALA A 117 8.60 16.89 0.90
C ALA A 117 8.69 15.41 1.30
N ALA A 118 7.73 14.92 2.10
CA ALA A 118 7.67 13.52 2.49
C ALA A 118 7.43 12.61 1.27
N LEU A 119 6.46 12.95 0.42
CA LEU A 119 6.18 12.20 -0.81
C LEU A 119 7.36 12.23 -1.78
N GLU A 120 8.01 13.40 -1.96
CA GLU A 120 9.19 13.52 -2.81
C GLU A 120 10.33 12.61 -2.35
N SER A 121 10.58 12.53 -1.05
CA SER A 121 11.61 11.64 -0.50
C SER A 121 11.31 10.17 -0.78
N ILE A 122 10.04 9.76 -0.71
CA ILE A 122 9.61 8.38 -0.97
C ILE A 122 9.73 8.00 -2.45
N LEU A 123 9.67 8.95 -3.38
CA LEU A 123 9.88 8.69 -4.81
C LEU A 123 11.21 7.95 -5.09
N TYR A 124 12.20 8.13 -4.25
CA TYR A 124 13.52 7.49 -4.38
C TYR A 124 13.62 6.16 -3.63
N ASN A 125 12.60 5.77 -2.87
CA ASN A 125 12.61 4.50 -2.16
C ASN A 125 12.39 3.33 -3.13
N PRO A 126 13.35 2.40 -3.26
CA PRO A 126 13.26 1.30 -4.24
C PRO A 126 12.19 0.24 -3.88
N TYR A 127 11.76 0.19 -2.63
CA TYR A 127 10.77 -0.77 -2.17
C TYR A 127 9.32 -0.32 -2.41
N VAL A 128 9.09 0.98 -2.60
CA VAL A 128 7.74 1.52 -2.83
C VAL A 128 7.43 1.54 -4.31
N ASN A 129 6.30 0.97 -4.71
CA ASN A 129 5.81 0.93 -6.08
C ASN A 129 4.75 1.99 -6.34
N ALA A 130 3.91 2.28 -5.34
CA ALA A 130 2.77 3.16 -5.49
C ALA A 130 2.54 4.04 -4.25
N PHE A 131 1.79 5.11 -4.44
CA PHE A 131 1.21 5.89 -3.35
C PHE A 131 -0.27 5.54 -3.21
N GLY A 132 -0.70 5.21 -1.99
CA GLY A 132 -2.10 4.90 -1.65
C GLY A 132 -2.87 6.17 -1.29
N HIS A 133 -4.16 6.19 -1.64
CA HIS A 133 -5.20 7.18 -1.31
C HIS A 133 -4.73 8.64 -1.12
N LEU A 134 -3.90 9.15 -2.04
CA LEU A 134 -3.38 10.52 -2.01
C LEU A 134 -4.47 11.60 -2.09
N GLY A 135 -5.70 11.25 -2.42
CA GLY A 135 -6.84 12.17 -2.41
C GLY A 135 -7.40 12.47 -1.02
N ASN A 136 -6.81 11.94 0.07
CA ASN A 136 -7.25 12.25 1.43
C ASN A 136 -7.06 13.75 1.73
N PRO A 137 -8.15 14.53 2.00
CA PRO A 137 -8.09 15.98 2.14
C PRO A 137 -7.28 16.46 3.35
N ASN A 138 -7.01 15.58 4.32
CA ASN A 138 -6.18 15.91 5.48
C ASN A 138 -4.68 15.99 5.15
N PHE A 139 -4.27 15.53 3.97
CA PHE A 139 -2.88 15.49 3.53
C PHE A 139 -2.70 16.20 2.19
N ASP A 140 -3.07 17.50 2.12
CA ASP A 140 -2.85 18.30 0.92
C ASP A 140 -1.36 18.41 0.57
N PHE A 141 -1.02 18.29 -0.71
CA PHE A 141 0.35 18.35 -1.22
C PHE A 141 0.39 19.03 -2.59
N ASP A 142 1.55 19.25 -3.16
CA ASP A 142 1.68 19.75 -4.52
C ASP A 142 1.39 18.63 -5.52
N HIS A 143 0.10 18.51 -5.90
CA HIS A 143 -0.41 17.43 -6.75
C HIS A 143 0.31 17.41 -8.11
N GLU A 144 0.41 18.56 -8.76
CA GLU A 144 1.00 18.66 -10.10
C GLU A 144 2.48 18.25 -10.08
N TYR A 145 3.22 18.74 -9.10
CA TYR A 145 4.61 18.41 -8.90
C TYR A 145 4.80 16.90 -8.61
N ILE A 146 4.13 16.36 -7.60
CA ILE A 146 4.32 14.96 -7.18
C ILE A 146 3.87 13.98 -8.26
N ILE A 147 2.73 14.21 -8.93
CA ILE A 147 2.26 13.33 -10.00
C ILE A 147 3.23 13.32 -11.18
N SER A 148 3.77 14.49 -11.55
CA SER A 148 4.82 14.57 -12.58
C SER A 148 6.04 13.75 -12.21
N ARG A 149 6.50 13.87 -10.96
CA ARG A 149 7.66 13.12 -10.45
C ARG A 149 7.40 11.62 -10.35
N CYS A 150 6.17 11.21 -9.99
CA CYS A 150 5.77 9.79 -10.01
C CYS A 150 5.95 9.21 -11.42
N ASN A 151 5.48 9.92 -12.43
CA ASN A 151 5.59 9.49 -13.81
C ASN A 151 7.06 9.32 -14.26
N GLU A 152 7.93 10.27 -13.92
CA GLU A 152 9.37 10.21 -14.19
C GLU A 152 10.07 9.03 -13.50
N ARG A 153 9.59 8.63 -12.32
CA ARG A 153 10.16 7.59 -11.48
C ARG A 153 9.49 6.23 -11.63
N GLY A 154 8.48 6.11 -12.49
CA GLY A 154 7.71 4.88 -12.68
C GLY A 154 6.94 4.47 -11.44
N LYS A 155 6.55 5.43 -10.57
CA LYS A 155 5.67 5.18 -9.44
C LYS A 155 4.22 5.30 -9.87
N VAL A 156 3.36 4.50 -9.28
CA VAL A 156 1.92 4.53 -9.51
C VAL A 156 1.23 5.40 -8.47
N VAL A 157 0.16 6.07 -8.84
CA VAL A 157 -0.71 6.81 -7.92
C VAL A 157 -2.08 6.14 -7.93
N GLU A 158 -2.57 5.81 -6.76
CA GLU A 158 -3.90 5.26 -6.59
C GLU A 158 -4.96 6.35 -6.75
N ILE A 159 -6.03 6.03 -7.46
CA ILE A 159 -7.28 6.78 -7.43
C ILE A 159 -8.24 5.97 -6.55
N ASN A 160 -8.39 6.39 -5.31
CA ASN A 160 -9.20 5.69 -4.31
C ASN A 160 -10.62 6.24 -4.31
N ASN A 161 -11.62 5.35 -4.30
CA ASN A 161 -13.03 5.76 -4.35
C ASN A 161 -13.47 6.58 -3.12
N ALA A 162 -12.87 6.33 -1.95
CA ALA A 162 -13.18 7.09 -0.74
C ALA A 162 -12.63 8.53 -0.77
N SER A 163 -11.71 8.82 -1.71
CA SER A 163 -11.09 10.14 -1.90
C SER A 163 -11.68 10.92 -3.09
N LEU A 164 -12.74 10.41 -3.71
CA LEU A 164 -13.51 11.06 -4.77
C LEU A 164 -14.81 11.66 -4.21
#